data_7d3b253a1abff0edf2d3bed6a214dd8e
#
_entry.id   7d3b253a1abff0edf2d3bed6a214dd8e
#
_cell.length_a   1.000
_cell.length_b   1.000
_cell.length_c   1.000
_cell.angle_alpha   90.00
_cell.angle_beta   90.00
_cell.angle_gamma   90.00
#
_symmetry.space_group_name_H-M   'P 1'
#
loop_
_entity.id
_entity.type
_entity.pdbx_description
1 polymer ?
#
loop_
_entity_poly.entity_id
_entity_poly.type
_entity_poly.pdbx_seq_one_letter_code
_entity_poly.pdbx_strand_id
1 'polypeptide(L)'
;MQSQHFPYQRIIVIGTTGSGKSTLAEKLSQQLGFEYIELDALYWLPEWQHRSEPEFRACVEAATRGSAWVMAGNYSAARDISWPRAELVIWLDYSLWTIFWRLWRRTWRRWWTRELLWGTNREHLWQQFKIWSPDDSLFNWLFATYWERKRKYPLLLALPEYAHLKVIHLLTPRETEAWLEGATHFLR
;
A
#
# COMPACT_ATOMS: atom_id res chain seq x y z
N MET A 1 7.40 24.87 24.51
CA MET A 1 7.06 24.51 23.10
C MET A 1 6.32 23.17 23.19
N GLN A 2 5.03 23.14 22.89
CA GLN A 2 4.30 21.87 22.80
C GLN A 2 4.81 21.17 21.53
N SER A 3 5.44 20.00 21.68
CA SER A 3 5.74 19.13 20.55
C SER A 3 4.40 18.75 19.92
N GLN A 4 4.12 19.27 18.74
CA GLN A 4 2.91 18.90 17.99
C GLN A 4 3.14 17.47 17.52
N HIS A 5 2.57 16.49 18.22
CA HIS A 5 2.55 15.11 17.77
C HIS A 5 1.69 14.99 16.51
N PHE A 6 2.12 14.13 15.58
CA PHE A 6 1.32 13.79 14.42
C PHE A 6 -0.04 13.24 14.90
N PRO A 7 -1.17 13.79 14.41
CA PRO A 7 -2.47 13.58 15.06
C PRO A 7 -3.09 12.18 14.84
N TYR A 8 -2.49 11.35 13.97
CA TYR A 8 -3.02 10.03 13.62
C TYR A 8 -2.00 8.94 13.96
N GLN A 9 -2.47 7.89 14.61
CA GLN A 9 -1.61 6.76 15.03
C GLN A 9 -1.80 5.52 14.14
N ARG A 10 -2.99 5.34 13.53
CA ARG A 10 -3.34 4.18 12.73
C ARG A 10 -3.62 4.60 11.30
N ILE A 11 -2.66 4.33 10.42
CA ILE A 11 -2.59 4.90 9.08
C ILE A 11 -2.61 3.78 8.05
N ILE A 12 -3.43 3.92 7.01
CA ILE A 12 -3.45 3.02 5.86
C ILE A 12 -3.04 3.78 4.60
N VAL A 13 -2.11 3.20 3.85
CA VAL A 13 -1.69 3.73 2.54
C VAL A 13 -2.25 2.82 1.46
N ILE A 14 -3.16 3.36 0.64
CA ILE A 14 -3.80 2.66 -0.47
C ILE A 14 -3.40 3.26 -1.82
N GLY A 15 -3.65 2.52 -2.89
CA GLY A 15 -3.36 2.94 -4.27
C GLY A 15 -3.09 1.75 -5.17
N THR A 16 -2.90 1.97 -6.45
CA THR A 16 -2.66 0.93 -7.45
C THR A 16 -1.26 0.31 -7.28
N THR A 17 -1.04 -0.90 -7.80
CA THR A 17 0.31 -1.49 -7.85
C THR A 17 1.27 -0.53 -8.55
N GLY A 18 2.51 -0.40 -8.06
CA GLY A 18 3.49 0.55 -8.60
C GLY A 18 3.32 2.02 -8.16
N SER A 19 2.27 2.39 -7.43
CA SER A 19 2.09 3.77 -6.93
C SER A 19 3.10 4.17 -5.85
N GLY A 20 3.72 3.21 -5.15
CA GLY A 20 4.72 3.47 -4.11
C GLY A 20 4.14 3.43 -2.68
N LYS A 21 3.02 2.74 -2.47
CA LYS A 21 2.38 2.56 -1.14
C LYS A 21 3.36 2.10 -0.07
N SER A 22 4.05 0.98 -0.33
CA SER A 22 5.00 0.37 0.59
C SER A 22 6.13 1.32 0.94
N THR A 23 6.70 2.01 -0.06
CA THR A 23 7.77 2.99 0.15
C THR A 23 7.31 4.17 1.00
N LEU A 24 6.08 4.68 0.78
CA LEU A 24 5.55 5.78 1.58
C LEU A 24 5.26 5.32 3.01
N ALA A 25 4.60 4.17 3.16
CA ALA A 25 4.23 3.63 4.46
C ALA A 25 5.47 3.30 5.31
N GLU A 26 6.50 2.69 4.71
CA GLU A 26 7.76 2.41 5.39
C GLU A 26 8.47 3.68 5.85
N LYS A 27 8.60 4.69 4.97
CA LYS A 27 9.20 5.98 5.35
C LYS A 27 8.42 6.65 6.47
N LEU A 28 7.09 6.66 6.38
CA LEU A 28 6.24 7.29 7.38
C LEU A 28 6.33 6.54 8.73
N SER A 29 6.34 5.21 8.72
CA SER A 29 6.51 4.41 9.93
C SER A 29 7.86 4.67 10.62
N GLN A 30 8.94 4.74 9.86
CA GLN A 30 10.28 5.07 10.38
C GLN A 30 10.34 6.47 10.99
N GLN A 31 9.71 7.44 10.34
CA GLN A 31 9.69 8.83 10.82
C GLN A 31 8.84 9.01 12.08
N LEU A 32 7.70 8.31 12.15
CA LEU A 32 6.79 8.38 13.31
C LEU A 32 7.18 7.43 14.45
N GLY A 33 8.08 6.47 14.21
CA GLY A 33 8.39 5.41 15.17
C GLY A 33 7.24 4.40 15.34
N PHE A 34 6.40 4.21 14.30
CA PHE A 34 5.24 3.31 14.31
C PHE A 34 5.58 1.97 13.70
N GLU A 35 4.81 0.94 14.02
CA GLU A 35 4.94 -0.38 13.40
C GLU A 35 4.60 -0.30 11.89
N TYR A 36 5.45 -0.89 11.06
CA TYR A 36 5.19 -1.02 9.62
C TYR A 36 4.50 -2.35 9.31
N ILE A 37 3.36 -2.30 8.65
CA ILE A 37 2.59 -3.48 8.24
C ILE A 37 2.51 -3.51 6.71
N GLU A 38 3.14 -4.52 6.09
CA GLU A 38 3.05 -4.78 4.65
C GLU A 38 2.05 -5.92 4.41
N LEU A 39 0.88 -5.62 3.83
CA LEU A 39 -0.14 -6.65 3.58
C LEU A 39 0.33 -7.72 2.59
N ASP A 40 1.16 -7.35 1.61
CA ASP A 40 1.74 -8.32 0.67
C ASP A 40 2.64 -9.34 1.40
N ALA A 41 3.42 -8.90 2.40
CA ALA A 41 4.25 -9.78 3.22
C ALA A 41 3.41 -10.70 4.13
N LEU A 42 2.23 -10.26 4.55
CA LEU A 42 1.30 -11.10 5.31
C LEU A 42 0.55 -12.08 4.43
N TYR A 43 0.37 -11.78 3.15
CA TYR A 43 -0.40 -12.60 2.21
C TYR A 43 0.45 -13.68 1.53
N TRP A 44 1.65 -13.31 1.05
CA TRP A 44 2.50 -14.20 0.26
C TRP A 44 3.42 -15.05 1.12
N LEU A 45 3.41 -16.36 0.84
CA LEU A 45 4.33 -17.38 1.35
C LEU A 45 5.47 -17.62 0.36
N PRO A 46 6.49 -18.43 0.72
CA PRO A 46 7.52 -18.88 -0.23
C PRO A 46 6.91 -19.48 -1.50
N GLU A 47 7.64 -19.37 -2.62
CA GLU A 47 7.23 -19.88 -3.94
C GLU A 47 5.93 -19.28 -4.48
N TRP A 48 5.62 -18.03 -4.11
CA TRP A 48 4.42 -17.29 -4.50
C TRP A 48 3.10 -18.00 -4.12
N GLN A 49 3.15 -18.89 -3.15
CA GLN A 49 1.94 -19.42 -2.53
C GLN A 49 1.26 -18.32 -1.71
N HIS A 50 -0.04 -18.37 -1.58
CA HIS A 50 -0.75 -17.42 -0.74
C HIS A 50 -1.35 -18.10 0.49
N ARG A 51 -1.46 -17.36 1.57
CA ARG A 51 -2.19 -17.82 2.74
C ARG A 51 -3.67 -18.01 2.41
N SER A 52 -4.30 -18.95 3.09
CA SER A 52 -5.76 -19.02 3.06
C SER A 52 -6.37 -17.73 3.61
N GLU A 53 -7.57 -17.39 3.16
CA GLU A 53 -8.24 -16.15 3.61
C GLU A 53 -8.39 -16.09 5.14
N PRO A 54 -8.81 -17.15 5.86
CA PRO A 54 -8.89 -17.13 7.31
C PRO A 54 -7.54 -16.86 8.01
N GLU A 55 -6.46 -17.47 7.52
CA GLU A 55 -5.12 -17.25 8.07
C GLU A 55 -4.63 -15.83 7.79
N PHE A 56 -4.83 -15.33 6.57
CA PHE A 56 -4.48 -13.96 6.23
C PHE A 56 -5.23 -12.95 7.11
N ARG A 57 -6.53 -13.13 7.30
CA ARG A 57 -7.37 -12.29 8.17
C ARG A 57 -6.87 -12.32 9.61
N ALA A 58 -6.52 -13.49 10.15
CA ALA A 58 -5.94 -13.63 11.48
C ALA A 58 -4.61 -12.89 11.61
N CYS A 59 -3.73 -12.95 10.60
CA CYS A 59 -2.47 -12.19 10.56
C CYS A 59 -2.72 -10.69 10.58
N VAL A 60 -3.66 -10.18 9.78
CA VAL A 60 -4.00 -8.75 9.74
C VAL A 60 -4.61 -8.31 11.07
N GLU A 61 -5.48 -9.12 11.65
CA GLU A 61 -6.06 -8.82 12.95
C GLU A 61 -4.99 -8.72 14.05
N ALA A 62 -4.03 -9.66 14.08
CA ALA A 62 -2.93 -9.64 15.03
C ALA A 62 -2.02 -8.41 14.82
N ALA A 63 -1.65 -8.11 13.58
CA ALA A 63 -0.78 -6.99 13.23
C ALA A 63 -1.42 -5.62 13.56
N THR A 64 -2.75 -5.51 13.49
CA THR A 64 -3.46 -4.25 13.75
C THR A 64 -3.92 -4.06 15.20
N ARG A 65 -3.47 -4.91 16.15
CA ARG A 65 -3.77 -4.78 17.58
C ARG A 65 -3.01 -3.64 18.26
N GLY A 66 -1.85 -3.29 17.70
CA GLY A 66 -1.02 -2.20 18.22
C GLY A 66 -1.75 -0.85 18.22
N SER A 67 -1.32 0.05 19.10
CA SER A 67 -1.88 1.40 19.21
C SER A 67 -1.46 2.32 18.07
N ALA A 68 -0.29 2.06 17.45
CA ALA A 68 0.26 2.92 16.42
C ALA A 68 0.93 2.06 15.31
N TRP A 69 0.43 2.20 14.08
CA TRP A 69 0.94 1.47 12.92
C TRP A 69 0.69 2.21 11.60
N VAL A 70 1.52 1.90 10.60
CA VAL A 70 1.35 2.33 9.22
C VAL A 70 1.26 1.10 8.33
N MET A 71 0.11 0.90 7.68
CA MET A 71 -0.17 -0.25 6.84
C MET A 71 -0.09 0.12 5.37
N ALA A 72 0.60 -0.70 4.58
CA ALA A 72 0.59 -0.63 3.12
C ALA A 72 -0.22 -1.78 2.51
N GLY A 73 -1.16 -1.45 1.63
CA GLY A 73 -1.93 -2.43 0.90
C GLY A 73 -3.43 -2.13 0.86
N ASN A 74 -4.15 -2.91 0.06
CA ASN A 74 -5.57 -2.68 -0.19
C ASN A 74 -6.35 -3.98 -0.49
N TYR A 75 -6.06 -5.02 0.27
CA TYR A 75 -6.78 -6.30 0.18
C TYR A 75 -8.21 -6.17 0.69
N SER A 76 -9.19 -6.51 -0.18
CA SER A 76 -10.61 -6.48 0.19
C SER A 76 -10.94 -7.49 1.29
N ALA A 77 -10.26 -8.63 1.31
CA ALA A 77 -10.46 -9.73 2.27
C ALA A 77 -10.20 -9.35 3.74
N ALA A 78 -9.50 -8.25 4.01
CA ALA A 78 -9.21 -7.81 5.38
C ALA A 78 -9.57 -6.33 5.62
N ARG A 79 -10.36 -5.74 4.74
CA ARG A 79 -10.77 -4.32 4.86
C ARG A 79 -11.64 -4.08 6.08
N ASP A 80 -12.58 -4.95 6.33
CA ASP A 80 -13.49 -4.91 7.47
C ASP A 80 -12.78 -5.04 8.83
N ILE A 81 -11.53 -5.53 8.84
CA ILE A 81 -10.68 -5.59 10.03
C ILE A 81 -9.87 -4.31 10.19
N SER A 82 -9.21 -3.88 9.12
CA SER A 82 -8.20 -2.80 9.17
C SER A 82 -8.81 -1.41 9.11
N TRP A 83 -9.80 -1.17 8.24
CA TRP A 83 -10.36 0.17 8.02
C TRP A 83 -11.14 0.73 9.22
N PRO A 84 -11.95 -0.06 9.95
CA PRO A 84 -12.62 0.45 11.17
C PRO A 84 -11.63 0.84 12.27
N ARG A 85 -10.42 0.27 12.28
CA ARG A 85 -9.37 0.58 13.26
C ARG A 85 -8.52 1.78 12.86
N ALA A 86 -8.46 2.12 11.58
CA ALA A 86 -7.67 3.21 11.06
C ALA A 86 -8.26 4.59 11.42
N GLU A 87 -7.43 5.61 11.38
CA GLU A 87 -7.77 7.02 11.59
C GLU A 87 -7.52 7.85 10.33
N LEU A 88 -6.52 7.43 9.56
CA LEU A 88 -6.08 8.11 8.34
C LEU A 88 -5.92 7.13 7.19
N VAL A 89 -6.48 7.48 6.05
CA VAL A 89 -6.22 6.82 4.77
C VAL A 89 -5.47 7.78 3.85
N ILE A 90 -4.30 7.36 3.38
CA ILE A 90 -3.53 8.08 2.37
C ILE A 90 -3.74 7.35 1.04
N TRP A 91 -4.41 8.01 0.12
CA TRP A 91 -4.72 7.43 -1.18
C TRP A 91 -3.81 7.99 -2.27
N LEU A 92 -2.94 7.12 -2.82
CA LEU A 92 -2.07 7.44 -3.95
C LEU A 92 -2.82 7.15 -5.26
N ASP A 93 -3.41 8.19 -5.86
CA ASP A 93 -4.19 8.13 -7.10
C ASP A 93 -3.43 8.77 -8.28
N TYR A 94 -2.24 8.27 -8.54
CA TYR A 94 -1.41 8.79 -9.62
C TYR A 94 -1.96 8.43 -10.99
N SER A 95 -1.59 9.21 -12.02
CA SER A 95 -1.93 8.91 -13.39
C SER A 95 -1.39 7.54 -13.82
N LEU A 96 -2.12 6.85 -14.70
CA LEU A 96 -1.74 5.55 -15.24
C LEU A 96 -0.30 5.56 -15.79
N TRP A 97 0.07 6.66 -16.48
CA TRP A 97 1.39 6.83 -17.07
C TRP A 97 2.51 6.91 -16.02
N THR A 98 2.28 7.65 -14.95
CA THR A 98 3.20 7.73 -13.80
C THR A 98 3.40 6.36 -13.17
N ILE A 99 2.32 5.62 -12.94
CA ILE A 99 2.35 4.28 -12.33
C ILE A 99 3.07 3.29 -13.25
N PHE A 100 2.76 3.31 -14.56
CA PHE A 100 3.38 2.45 -15.55
C PHE A 100 4.92 2.60 -15.56
N TRP A 101 5.43 3.84 -15.66
CA TRP A 101 6.86 4.10 -15.66
C TRP A 101 7.54 3.72 -14.34
N ARG A 102 6.89 3.94 -13.20
CA ARG A 102 7.41 3.53 -11.89
C ARG A 102 7.47 2.00 -11.78
N LEU A 103 6.43 1.32 -12.22
CA LEU A 103 6.37 -0.15 -12.25
C LEU A 103 7.45 -0.71 -13.16
N TRP A 104 7.59 -0.17 -14.38
CA TRP A 104 8.61 -0.56 -15.34
C TRP A 104 10.02 -0.44 -14.76
N ARG A 105 10.37 0.74 -14.23
CA ARG A 105 11.68 0.98 -13.61
C ARG A 105 11.94 0.07 -12.42
N ARG A 106 10.93 -0.17 -11.58
CA ARG A 106 11.02 -1.09 -10.44
C ARG A 106 11.29 -2.51 -10.89
N THR A 107 10.49 -3.03 -11.83
CA THR A 107 10.61 -4.40 -12.34
C THR A 107 11.98 -4.61 -12.99
N TRP A 108 12.43 -3.65 -13.81
CA TRP A 108 13.76 -3.69 -14.43
C TRP A 108 14.88 -3.70 -13.38
N ARG A 109 14.83 -2.82 -12.38
CA ARG A 109 15.82 -2.78 -11.30
C ARG A 109 15.85 -4.10 -10.53
N ARG A 110 14.71 -4.61 -10.10
CA ARG A 110 14.61 -5.86 -9.33
C ARG A 110 15.14 -7.07 -10.11
N TRP A 111 14.89 -7.10 -11.39
CA TRP A 111 15.47 -8.13 -12.25
C TRP A 111 16.99 -8.05 -12.31
N TRP A 112 17.52 -6.86 -12.50
CA TRP A 112 18.96 -6.64 -12.56
C TRP A 112 19.64 -6.97 -11.24
N THR A 113 19.08 -6.54 -10.13
CA THR A 113 19.65 -6.72 -8.79
C THR A 113 19.31 -8.08 -8.16
N ARG A 114 18.44 -8.89 -8.80
CA ARG A 114 17.92 -10.16 -8.26
C ARG A 114 17.38 -10.02 -6.83
N GLU A 115 16.76 -8.89 -6.53
CA GLU A 115 16.21 -8.55 -5.21
C GLU A 115 15.25 -9.64 -4.71
N LEU A 116 15.43 -10.08 -3.46
CA LEU A 116 14.52 -10.99 -2.77
C LEU A 116 13.39 -10.18 -2.15
N LEU A 117 12.17 -10.54 -2.46
CA LEU A 117 10.98 -9.97 -1.85
C LEU A 117 10.62 -10.75 -0.59
N TRP A 118 10.43 -10.04 0.51
CA TRP A 118 10.10 -10.59 1.84
C TRP A 118 11.02 -11.74 2.27
N GLY A 119 12.26 -11.73 1.76
CA GLY A 119 13.28 -12.76 2.08
C GLY A 119 13.10 -14.11 1.37
N THR A 120 12.03 -14.33 0.61
CA THR A 120 11.66 -15.65 0.08
C THR A 120 11.40 -15.69 -1.42
N ASN A 121 10.80 -14.63 -2.00
CA ASN A 121 10.31 -14.64 -3.37
C ASN A 121 11.19 -13.81 -4.31
N ARG A 122 11.31 -14.22 -5.58
CA ARG A 122 11.98 -13.45 -6.64
C ARG A 122 11.01 -13.14 -7.77
N GLU A 123 11.07 -11.91 -8.28
CA GLU A 123 10.32 -11.56 -9.49
C GLU A 123 11.01 -12.16 -10.73
N HIS A 124 10.27 -12.91 -11.53
CA HIS A 124 10.73 -13.43 -12.83
C HIS A 124 10.22 -12.52 -13.95
N LEU A 125 11.14 -11.86 -14.68
CA LEU A 125 10.79 -10.95 -15.79
C LEU A 125 9.90 -11.59 -16.84
N TRP A 126 10.20 -12.83 -17.22
CA TRP A 126 9.44 -13.54 -18.25
C TRP A 126 7.98 -13.75 -17.90
N GLN A 127 7.64 -13.87 -16.62
CA GLN A 127 6.24 -13.95 -16.16
C GLN A 127 5.53 -12.61 -16.34
N GLN A 128 6.25 -11.48 -16.16
CA GLN A 128 5.68 -10.13 -16.32
C GLN A 128 5.31 -9.80 -17.78
N PHE A 129 5.93 -10.47 -18.76
CA PHE A 129 5.66 -10.31 -20.19
C PHE A 129 4.68 -11.33 -20.76
N LYS A 130 4.16 -12.25 -19.96
CA LYS A 130 3.09 -13.15 -20.39
C LYS A 130 1.78 -12.38 -20.56
N ILE A 131 1.62 -11.73 -21.71
CA ILE A 131 0.45 -10.91 -22.07
C ILE A 131 -0.85 -11.74 -22.08
N TRP A 132 -0.75 -13.05 -22.18
CA TRP A 132 -1.88 -13.98 -22.31
C TRP A 132 -2.54 -14.40 -20.99
N SER A 133 -1.92 -14.11 -19.84
CA SER A 133 -2.47 -14.46 -18.53
C SER A 133 -2.58 -13.20 -17.66
N PRO A 134 -3.80 -12.71 -17.37
CA PRO A 134 -4.00 -11.52 -16.51
C PRO A 134 -3.40 -11.70 -15.12
N ASP A 135 -3.40 -12.92 -14.60
CA ASP A 135 -2.96 -13.23 -13.24
C ASP A 135 -1.43 -13.29 -13.10
N ASP A 136 -0.71 -13.50 -14.21
CA ASP A 136 0.74 -13.67 -14.20
C ASP A 136 1.52 -12.36 -14.46
N SER A 137 0.87 -11.29 -14.93
CA SER A 137 1.54 -10.04 -15.29
C SER A 137 1.04 -8.84 -14.47
N LEU A 138 1.95 -8.20 -13.74
CA LEU A 138 1.67 -6.96 -13.01
C LEU A 138 1.19 -5.81 -13.93
N PHE A 139 1.62 -5.79 -15.19
CA PHE A 139 1.17 -4.79 -16.15
C PHE A 139 -0.28 -5.03 -16.56
N ASN A 140 -0.65 -6.29 -16.87
CA ASN A 140 -2.04 -6.63 -17.16
C ASN A 140 -2.95 -6.35 -15.97
N TRP A 141 -2.50 -6.73 -14.76
CA TRP A 141 -3.17 -6.40 -13.51
C TRP A 141 -3.33 -4.89 -13.31
N LEU A 142 -2.30 -4.09 -13.62
CA LEU A 142 -2.38 -2.64 -13.57
C LEU A 142 -3.49 -2.12 -14.48
N PHE A 143 -3.49 -2.48 -15.76
CA PHE A 143 -4.48 -1.99 -16.72
C PHE A 143 -5.90 -2.46 -16.38
N ALA A 144 -6.06 -3.71 -15.98
CA ALA A 144 -7.37 -4.26 -15.62
C ALA A 144 -7.97 -3.60 -14.37
N THR A 145 -7.13 -3.31 -13.35
CA THR A 145 -7.65 -2.82 -12.05
C THR A 145 -7.58 -1.31 -11.87
N TYR A 146 -6.86 -0.57 -12.71
CA TYR A 146 -6.66 0.87 -12.55
C TYR A 146 -7.98 1.65 -12.54
N TRP A 147 -8.79 1.47 -13.60
CA TRP A 147 -10.05 2.20 -13.75
C TRP A 147 -11.11 1.75 -12.73
N GLU A 148 -11.13 0.46 -12.42
CA GLU A 148 -12.03 -0.07 -11.39
C GLU A 148 -11.74 0.57 -10.04
N ARG A 149 -10.47 0.59 -9.62
CA ARG A 149 -10.05 1.18 -8.34
C ARG A 149 -10.33 2.67 -8.27
N LYS A 150 -10.05 3.40 -9.35
CA LYS A 150 -10.31 4.82 -9.43
C LYS A 150 -11.79 5.17 -9.25
N ARG A 151 -12.71 4.30 -9.71
CA ARG A 151 -14.16 4.46 -9.50
C ARG A 151 -14.61 3.95 -8.13
N LYS A 152 -14.03 2.86 -7.66
CA LYS A 152 -14.48 2.15 -6.46
C LYS A 152 -14.06 2.83 -5.16
N TYR A 153 -12.85 3.39 -5.09
CA TYR A 153 -12.35 3.99 -3.84
C TYR A 153 -13.15 5.20 -3.36
N PRO A 154 -13.52 6.18 -4.21
CA PRO A 154 -14.38 7.26 -3.75
C PRO A 154 -15.70 6.77 -3.15
N LEU A 155 -16.32 5.76 -3.78
CA LEU A 155 -17.56 5.18 -3.30
C LEU A 155 -17.38 4.44 -1.97
N LEU A 156 -16.31 3.69 -1.82
CA LEU A 156 -15.99 2.99 -0.58
C LEU A 156 -15.71 3.96 0.57
N LEU A 157 -14.90 4.98 0.32
CA LEU A 157 -14.54 5.99 1.33
C LEU A 157 -15.72 6.88 1.72
N ALA A 158 -16.77 6.95 0.89
CA ALA A 158 -18.01 7.67 1.18
C ALA A 158 -19.02 6.84 1.98
N LEU A 159 -18.77 5.56 2.24
CA LEU A 159 -19.68 4.73 3.04
C LEU A 159 -19.75 5.23 4.49
N PRO A 160 -20.94 5.23 5.11
CA PRO A 160 -21.13 5.71 6.49
C PRO A 160 -20.23 5.01 7.51
N GLU A 161 -19.93 3.73 7.29
CA GLU A 161 -19.05 2.93 8.16
C GLU A 161 -17.61 3.44 8.21
N TYR A 162 -17.18 4.21 7.18
CA TYR A 162 -15.83 4.80 7.07
C TYR A 162 -15.83 6.32 7.24
N ALA A 163 -16.93 6.93 7.66
CA ALA A 163 -17.03 8.38 7.86
C ALA A 163 -16.06 8.94 8.92
N HIS A 164 -15.55 8.09 9.80
CA HIS A 164 -14.54 8.43 10.80
C HIS A 164 -13.13 8.60 10.21
N LEU A 165 -12.87 8.06 9.02
CA LEU A 165 -11.57 8.11 8.40
C LEU A 165 -11.27 9.50 7.83
N LYS A 166 -10.13 10.06 8.21
CA LYS A 166 -9.57 11.19 7.46
C LYS A 166 -8.94 10.66 6.19
N VAL A 167 -9.25 11.27 5.05
CA VAL A 167 -8.69 10.87 3.76
C VAL A 167 -7.76 11.96 3.23
N ILE A 168 -6.54 11.57 2.86
CA ILE A 168 -5.59 12.40 2.13
C ILE A 168 -5.44 11.81 0.73
N HIS A 169 -5.89 12.55 -0.28
CA HIS A 169 -5.89 12.13 -1.67
C HIS A 169 -4.73 12.82 -2.40
N LEU A 170 -3.75 12.04 -2.86
CA LEU A 170 -2.52 12.53 -3.50
C LEU A 170 -2.46 12.06 -4.95
N LEU A 171 -2.40 13.03 -5.86
CA LEU A 171 -2.50 12.80 -7.30
C LEU A 171 -1.14 12.65 -7.99
N THR A 172 -0.08 13.12 -7.35
CA THR A 172 1.28 13.11 -7.93
C THR A 172 2.34 12.69 -6.91
N PRO A 173 3.48 12.11 -7.36
CA PRO A 173 4.61 11.85 -6.49
C PRO A 173 5.14 13.10 -5.78
N ARG A 174 5.12 14.26 -6.46
CA ARG A 174 5.57 15.53 -5.89
C ARG A 174 4.69 15.99 -4.72
N GLU A 175 3.36 15.87 -4.86
CA GLU A 175 2.44 16.12 -3.76
C GLU A 175 2.69 15.18 -2.57
N THR A 176 3.00 13.90 -2.86
CA THR A 176 3.30 12.92 -1.83
C THR A 176 4.59 13.27 -1.07
N GLU A 177 5.63 13.68 -1.77
CA GLU A 177 6.88 14.11 -1.16
C GLU A 177 6.67 15.36 -0.30
N ALA A 178 5.99 16.39 -0.84
CA ALA A 178 5.68 17.61 -0.11
C ALA A 178 4.80 17.34 1.13
N TRP A 179 3.82 16.43 1.00
CA TRP A 179 2.99 16.03 2.14
C TRP A 179 3.82 15.30 3.22
N LEU A 180 4.71 14.40 2.82
CA LEU A 180 5.57 13.65 3.75
C LEU A 180 6.52 14.59 4.50
N GLU A 181 7.12 15.56 3.80
CA GLU A 181 7.95 16.60 4.40
C GLU A 181 7.15 17.44 5.41
N GLY A 182 5.92 17.84 5.07
CA GLY A 182 5.02 18.55 5.97
C GLY A 182 4.64 17.71 7.20
N ALA A 183 4.36 16.43 7.03
CA ALA A 183 4.06 15.52 8.13
C ALA A 183 5.24 15.38 9.13
N THR A 184 6.46 15.51 8.66
CA THR A 184 7.66 15.44 9.52
C THR A 184 7.93 16.72 10.32
N HIS A 185 7.36 17.87 9.93
CA HIS A 185 7.45 19.08 10.73
C HIS A 185 6.74 18.98 12.08
N PHE A 186 5.80 18.05 12.24
CA PHE A 186 5.19 17.75 13.54
C PHE A 186 6.12 16.99 14.50
N LEU A 187 7.28 16.54 14.02
CA LEU A 187 8.24 15.73 14.80
C LEU A 187 9.47 16.52 15.26
N ARG A 188 9.57 17.78 14.88
CA ARG A 188 10.62 18.72 15.32
C ARG A 188 10.05 19.75 16.30
#